data_64eab961ae9570f947384900704e3bbf
#
_entry.id   64eab961ae9570f947384900704e3bbf
#
_cell.length_a   1.000
_cell.length_b   1.000
_cell.length_c   1.000
_cell.angle_alpha   90.00
_cell.angle_beta   90.00
_cell.angle_gamma   90.00
#
_symmetry.space_group_name_H-M   'P 1'
#
loop_
_entity.id
_entity.type
_entity.pdbx_description
1 polymer ?
#
loop_
_entity_poly.entity_id
_entity_poly.type
_entity_poly.pdbx_seq_one_letter_code
_entity_poly.pdbx_strand_id
1 'polypeptide(L)'
;MLDTDVDALFDGKEYQTEWNLRDRFGIPPFTTLDTRQGYWQDRKREWTAIVGGAEGRPDGLTFDGGGTGEFADAMAEQPQTSIFDPVVCEAAVRWWSPPDGTIYDPFAGGPVRGLVSAILGRRYIGVDLSMTQIHHNRRTLWAYEEDPTYPVLDYAPEWLRGDSGDLGGPPCDMVFSCPPYGSLECYSDDPKDLSTLTFPAFQRAYKRCIGNAAQALLNDRFAVFVVGNYLEGGTLRDLVGLTVEAFGEAGCEYHAELIINTAIGTARMRASANFEARRRPARTHQTVLVFVKGDAGRAARACGPLPSRLHDAEAG
;
A
#
# COMPACT_ATOMS: atom_id res chain seq x y z
N MET A 1 -11.78 1.05 23.28
CA MET A 1 -12.63 -0.15 23.20
C MET A 1 -12.28 -0.81 21.87
N LEU A 2 -11.42 -1.61 21.93
CA LEU A 2 -11.18 -3.03 21.80
C LEU A 2 -10.68 -3.46 20.41
N ASP A 3 -9.38 -3.55 20.29
CA ASP A 3 -8.61 -4.27 19.25
C ASP A 3 -8.91 -5.81 19.23
N THR A 4 -9.98 -6.24 19.92
CA THR A 4 -10.23 -7.62 20.28
C THR A 4 -10.95 -8.46 19.24
N ASP A 5 -11.70 -7.84 18.32
CA ASP A 5 -12.54 -8.65 17.42
C ASP A 5 -11.91 -8.94 16.05
N VAL A 6 -10.92 -8.17 15.65
CA VAL A 6 -10.19 -8.49 14.40
C VAL A 6 -9.36 -9.76 14.55
N ASP A 7 -8.79 -9.99 15.75
CA ASP A 7 -8.09 -11.24 16.03
C ASP A 7 -9.05 -12.44 16.08
N ALA A 8 -10.31 -12.26 16.50
CA ALA A 8 -11.33 -13.32 16.50
C ALA A 8 -11.67 -13.80 15.08
N LEU A 9 -11.56 -12.96 14.06
CA LEU A 9 -11.72 -13.37 12.66
C LEU A 9 -10.69 -14.43 12.24
N PHE A 10 -9.56 -14.49 12.92
CA PHE A 10 -8.44 -15.36 12.61
C PHE A 10 -8.23 -16.47 13.64
N ASP A 11 -8.92 -16.43 14.78
CA ASP A 11 -8.78 -17.40 15.90
C ASP A 11 -9.46 -18.76 15.66
N GLY A 12 -10.14 -18.97 14.53
CA GLY A 12 -10.84 -20.23 14.25
C GLY A 12 -9.96 -21.44 13.93
N LYS A 13 -8.63 -21.27 13.89
CA LYS A 13 -7.66 -22.35 13.67
C LYS A 13 -6.51 -22.23 14.66
N GLU A 14 -6.34 -23.20 15.55
CA GLU A 14 -5.11 -23.40 16.28
C GLU A 14 -3.93 -23.60 15.31
N TYR A 15 -3.38 -22.51 14.79
CA TYR A 15 -2.05 -22.56 14.22
C TYR A 15 -1.06 -22.50 15.35
N GLN A 16 -0.66 -23.67 15.83
CA GLN A 16 0.51 -23.89 16.68
C GLN A 16 1.79 -23.57 15.87
N THR A 17 1.96 -22.35 15.46
CA THR A 17 3.27 -21.86 15.06
C THR A 17 3.66 -20.78 16.05
N GLU A 18 4.75 -21.02 16.79
CA GLU A 18 5.38 -20.14 17.79
C GLU A 18 5.67 -18.71 17.29
N TRP A 19 5.19 -18.36 16.09
CA TRP A 19 5.51 -17.11 15.39
C TRP A 19 4.35 -16.66 14.48
N ASN A 20 3.25 -16.22 15.05
CA ASN A 20 2.25 -15.53 14.24
C ASN A 20 2.72 -14.09 13.92
N LEU A 21 2.11 -13.46 12.92
CA LEU A 21 2.49 -12.10 12.51
C LEU A 21 2.26 -11.06 13.62
N ARG A 22 1.29 -11.30 14.51
CA ARG A 22 1.02 -10.48 15.69
C ARG A 22 2.23 -10.44 16.63
N ASP A 23 2.81 -11.60 16.97
CA ASP A 23 3.98 -11.69 17.81
C ASP A 23 5.20 -11.06 17.11
N ARG A 24 5.26 -11.11 15.80
CA ARG A 24 6.32 -10.50 14.99
C ARG A 24 6.18 -9.00 14.81
N PHE A 25 4.96 -8.51 14.64
CA PHE A 25 4.72 -7.07 14.52
C PHE A 25 4.79 -6.34 15.87
N GLY A 26 4.70 -7.06 16.98
CA GLY A 26 4.97 -6.55 18.31
C GLY A 26 6.45 -6.41 18.65
N ILE A 27 7.35 -7.11 17.94
CA ILE A 27 8.79 -6.94 18.04
C ILE A 27 9.21 -5.84 17.06
N PRO A 28 10.15 -4.93 17.40
CA PRO A 28 10.62 -3.91 16.49
C PRO A 28 10.97 -4.55 15.16
N PRO A 29 10.34 -4.15 14.07
CA PRO A 29 10.56 -4.78 12.79
C PRO A 29 11.98 -4.49 12.32
N PHE A 30 12.57 -5.48 11.69
CA PHE A 30 13.77 -5.25 10.91
C PHE A 30 13.41 -4.48 9.63
N THR A 31 14.39 -3.81 9.02
CA THR A 31 14.19 -3.06 7.78
C THR A 31 13.88 -3.93 6.56
N THR A 32 13.73 -5.23 6.72
CA THR A 32 13.40 -6.16 5.64
C THR A 32 12.16 -6.98 5.98
N LEU A 33 11.12 -6.86 5.15
CA LEU A 33 9.90 -7.65 5.18
C LEU A 33 9.97 -8.70 4.06
N ASP A 34 10.09 -9.97 4.43
CA ASP A 34 10.18 -11.06 3.44
C ASP A 34 8.81 -11.69 3.18
N THR A 35 8.13 -11.21 2.15
CA THR A 35 6.80 -11.70 1.79
C THR A 35 6.78 -13.15 1.30
N ARG A 36 7.94 -13.79 1.14
CA ARG A 36 8.06 -15.20 0.70
C ARG A 36 7.93 -16.19 1.85
N GLN A 37 8.02 -15.71 3.09
CA GLN A 37 7.95 -16.56 4.28
C GLN A 37 6.56 -17.19 4.44
N GLY A 38 6.51 -18.41 4.96
CA GLY A 38 5.25 -19.16 5.12
C GLY A 38 4.21 -18.39 5.91
N TYR A 39 4.59 -17.82 7.06
CA TYR A 39 3.70 -17.04 7.90
C TYR A 39 3.12 -15.80 7.19
N TRP A 40 3.91 -15.15 6.30
CA TRP A 40 3.42 -14.03 5.50
C TRP A 40 2.37 -14.48 4.48
N GLN A 41 2.68 -15.60 3.80
CA GLN A 41 1.77 -16.16 2.80
C GLN A 41 0.47 -16.68 3.44
N ASP A 42 0.54 -17.24 4.65
CA ASP A 42 -0.64 -17.67 5.41
C ASP A 42 -1.52 -16.46 5.74
N ARG A 43 -0.95 -15.42 6.33
CA ARG A 43 -1.66 -14.18 6.66
C ARG A 43 -2.23 -13.49 5.41
N LYS A 44 -1.49 -13.52 4.32
CA LYS A 44 -1.96 -12.96 3.05
C LYS A 44 -3.17 -13.72 2.51
N ARG A 45 -3.20 -15.05 2.64
CA ARG A 45 -4.38 -15.86 2.24
C ARG A 45 -5.60 -15.53 3.09
N GLU A 46 -5.43 -15.38 4.39
CA GLU A 46 -6.50 -14.98 5.31
C GLU A 46 -7.09 -13.62 4.89
N TRP A 47 -6.25 -12.61 4.74
CA TRP A 47 -6.68 -11.30 4.28
C TRP A 47 -7.34 -11.34 2.89
N THR A 48 -6.77 -12.09 1.96
CA THR A 48 -7.30 -12.18 0.59
C THR A 48 -8.71 -12.80 0.57
N ALA A 49 -8.99 -13.74 1.47
CA ALA A 49 -10.33 -14.31 1.63
C ALA A 49 -11.35 -13.26 2.06
N ILE A 50 -10.93 -12.23 2.82
CA ILE A 50 -11.80 -11.16 3.33
C ILE A 50 -11.95 -10.02 2.33
N VAL A 51 -10.82 -9.49 1.83
CA VAL A 51 -10.81 -8.27 1.00
C VAL A 51 -10.93 -8.53 -0.50
N GLY A 52 -11.04 -9.79 -0.90
CA GLY A 52 -11.08 -10.23 -2.29
C GLY A 52 -9.71 -10.36 -2.92
N GLY A 53 -9.65 -11.16 -3.97
CA GLY A 53 -8.45 -11.42 -4.77
C GLY A 53 -8.31 -10.48 -5.98
N ALA A 54 -7.61 -10.97 -7.02
CA ALA A 54 -7.36 -10.25 -8.27
C ALA A 54 -8.65 -9.88 -9.06
N GLU A 55 -9.77 -10.52 -8.73
CA GLU A 55 -11.09 -10.26 -9.33
C GLU A 55 -11.57 -8.81 -9.07
N GLY A 56 -10.83 -8.08 -8.26
CA GLY A 56 -11.10 -6.74 -7.79
C GLY A 56 -10.71 -5.60 -8.72
N ARG A 57 -10.29 -5.83 -9.98
CA ARG A 57 -10.03 -4.73 -10.91
C ARG A 57 -10.85 -4.84 -12.19
N PRO A 58 -11.30 -3.70 -12.74
CA PRO A 58 -12.03 -3.70 -14.00
C PRO A 58 -11.20 -4.34 -15.11
N ASP A 59 -11.87 -5.11 -15.99
CA ASP A 59 -11.26 -5.60 -17.22
C ASP A 59 -10.66 -4.44 -18.03
N GLY A 60 -9.44 -4.59 -18.49
CA GLY A 60 -8.75 -3.61 -19.34
C GLY A 60 -7.62 -2.82 -18.67
N LEU A 61 -7.40 -2.94 -17.37
CA LEU A 61 -6.18 -2.43 -16.72
C LEU A 61 -5.08 -3.48 -16.86
N THR A 62 -4.37 -3.47 -17.96
CA THR A 62 -3.29 -4.41 -18.26
C THR A 62 -1.93 -3.79 -17.98
N PHE A 63 -1.06 -4.58 -17.37
CA PHE A 63 0.36 -4.27 -17.24
C PHE A 63 1.01 -4.46 -18.61
N ASP A 64 1.40 -3.36 -19.27
CA ASP A 64 2.27 -3.45 -20.43
C ASP A 64 3.70 -3.75 -19.98
N GLY A 65 4.04 -5.02 -19.95
CA GLY A 65 5.35 -5.52 -19.51
C GLY A 65 6.53 -5.10 -20.39
N GLY A 66 6.34 -4.18 -21.33
CA GLY A 66 7.40 -3.61 -22.20
C GLY A 66 8.17 -4.67 -23.02
N GLY A 67 7.57 -5.83 -23.28
CA GLY A 67 8.13 -6.90 -24.10
C GLY A 67 7.55 -6.88 -25.49
N THR A 68 8.40 -6.85 -26.51
CA THR A 68 7.98 -7.08 -27.92
C THR A 68 8.22 -8.56 -28.26
N GLY A 69 7.20 -9.24 -28.78
CA GLY A 69 7.32 -10.62 -29.31
C GLY A 69 6.30 -11.58 -28.72
N GLU A 70 6.26 -12.81 -29.24
CA GLU A 70 5.33 -13.91 -28.84
C GLU A 70 5.22 -14.18 -27.33
N PHE A 71 6.20 -13.74 -26.53
CA PHE A 71 6.18 -13.80 -25.07
C PHE A 71 5.32 -12.70 -24.42
N ALA A 72 5.17 -11.55 -25.07
CA ALA A 72 4.30 -10.48 -24.61
C ALA A 72 2.83 -10.89 -24.77
N ASP A 73 2.51 -11.56 -25.88
CA ASP A 73 1.16 -12.06 -26.17
C ASP A 73 0.73 -13.18 -25.20
N ALA A 74 1.64 -14.07 -24.83
CA ALA A 74 1.37 -15.14 -23.85
C ALA A 74 1.19 -14.61 -22.41
N MET A 75 1.71 -13.42 -22.08
CA MET A 75 1.50 -12.76 -20.78
C MET A 75 0.31 -11.80 -20.78
N ALA A 76 -0.15 -11.35 -21.97
CA ALA A 76 -1.33 -10.51 -22.09
C ALA A 76 -2.64 -11.28 -21.80
N GLU A 77 -2.62 -12.61 -21.82
CA GLU A 77 -3.77 -13.45 -21.47
C GLU A 77 -4.02 -13.58 -19.95
N GLN A 78 -3.13 -13.06 -19.10
CA GLN A 78 -3.37 -12.99 -17.66
C GLN A 78 -3.37 -11.51 -17.21
N PRO A 79 -4.51 -10.99 -16.77
CA PRO A 79 -4.58 -9.62 -16.24
C PRO A 79 -3.72 -9.56 -14.96
N GLN A 80 -2.48 -9.13 -15.08
CA GLN A 80 -1.55 -8.96 -13.96
C GLN A 80 -1.67 -7.54 -13.39
N THR A 81 -2.82 -7.19 -12.91
CA THR A 81 -2.94 -6.01 -12.06
C THR A 81 -2.47 -6.38 -10.66
N SER A 82 -1.42 -5.70 -10.22
CA SER A 82 -0.84 -5.90 -8.90
C SER A 82 -1.85 -5.53 -7.82
N ILE A 83 -2.33 -6.52 -7.06
CA ILE A 83 -3.11 -6.27 -5.84
C ILE A 83 -2.13 -5.81 -4.77
N PHE A 84 -2.48 -4.73 -4.06
CA PHE A 84 -1.69 -4.29 -2.91
C PHE A 84 -1.65 -5.41 -1.86
N ASP A 85 -0.48 -5.65 -1.27
CA ASP A 85 -0.32 -6.71 -0.28
C ASP A 85 -1.03 -6.32 1.03
N PRO A 86 -2.10 -7.04 1.43
CA PRO A 86 -2.88 -6.69 2.61
C PRO A 86 -2.10 -6.83 3.92
N VAL A 87 -1.06 -7.67 3.98
CA VAL A 87 -0.21 -7.79 5.16
C VAL A 87 0.69 -6.57 5.32
N VAL A 88 1.19 -6.01 4.21
CA VAL A 88 1.90 -4.71 4.23
C VAL A 88 0.96 -3.61 4.72
N CYS A 89 -0.31 -3.64 4.28
CA CYS A 89 -1.32 -2.69 4.74
C CYS A 89 -1.57 -2.82 6.25
N GLU A 90 -1.81 -4.05 6.73
CA GLU A 90 -1.99 -4.33 8.16
C GLU A 90 -0.82 -3.79 8.99
N ALA A 91 0.42 -4.12 8.59
CA ALA A 91 1.61 -3.65 9.28
C ALA A 91 1.69 -2.12 9.31
N ALA A 92 1.50 -1.47 8.16
CA ALA A 92 1.57 -0.01 8.06
C ALA A 92 0.52 0.68 8.94
N VAL A 93 -0.72 0.21 8.91
CA VAL A 93 -1.82 0.76 9.71
C VAL A 93 -1.57 0.57 11.21
N ARG A 94 -1.16 -0.63 11.63
CA ARG A 94 -0.89 -0.91 13.04
C ARG A 94 0.29 -0.14 13.62
N TRP A 95 1.33 0.09 12.81
CA TRP A 95 2.56 0.72 13.30
C TRP A 95 2.53 2.25 13.29
N TRP A 96 1.84 2.86 12.30
CA TRP A 96 1.97 4.29 12.02
C TRP A 96 0.65 5.06 12.03
N SER A 97 -0.47 4.43 12.40
CA SER A 97 -1.73 5.15 12.60
C SER A 97 -2.26 4.98 14.02
N PRO A 98 -2.81 6.05 14.63
CA PRO A 98 -3.50 5.92 15.91
C PRO A 98 -4.79 5.11 15.77
N PRO A 99 -5.23 4.41 16.83
CA PRO A 99 -6.58 3.85 16.89
C PRO A 99 -7.63 4.94 16.60
N ASP A 100 -8.72 4.58 15.93
CA ASP A 100 -9.80 5.50 15.50
C ASP A 100 -9.36 6.67 14.62
N GLY A 101 -8.08 6.68 14.19
CA GLY A 101 -7.51 7.73 13.38
C GLY A 101 -8.00 7.73 11.93
N THR A 102 -7.86 8.88 11.28
CA THR A 102 -8.20 9.04 9.86
C THR A 102 -6.98 8.78 8.99
N ILE A 103 -7.11 7.89 8.02
CA ILE A 103 -6.10 7.59 6.99
C ILE A 103 -6.53 8.23 5.68
N TYR A 104 -5.67 9.07 5.11
CA TYR A 104 -5.85 9.63 3.77
C TYR A 104 -4.95 8.95 2.75
N ASP A 105 -5.54 8.54 1.63
CA ASP A 105 -4.85 7.88 0.52
C ASP A 105 -5.04 8.69 -0.77
N PRO A 106 -4.05 9.46 -1.20
CA PRO A 106 -4.14 10.26 -2.42
C PRO A 106 -4.12 9.47 -3.73
N PHE A 107 -3.81 8.16 -3.68
CA PHE A 107 -3.76 7.27 -4.84
C PHE A 107 -4.44 5.94 -4.52
N ALA A 108 -5.75 6.00 -4.24
CA ALA A 108 -6.49 4.92 -3.61
C ALA A 108 -6.44 3.58 -4.36
N GLY A 109 -6.54 3.59 -5.69
CA GLY A 109 -6.55 2.36 -6.48
C GLY A 109 -7.58 1.35 -5.97
N GLY A 110 -7.18 0.09 -5.78
CA GLY A 110 -8.06 -1.00 -5.34
C GLY A 110 -8.52 -0.92 -3.88
N PRO A 111 -9.46 -1.80 -3.48
CA PRO A 111 -10.17 -1.71 -2.20
C PRO A 111 -9.34 -2.11 -0.97
N VAL A 112 -8.20 -2.77 -1.15
CA VAL A 112 -7.45 -3.43 -0.07
C VAL A 112 -7.08 -2.46 1.05
N ARG A 113 -6.47 -1.30 0.73
CA ARG A 113 -6.04 -0.35 1.77
C ARG A 113 -7.23 0.23 2.54
N GLY A 114 -8.35 0.47 1.85
CA GLY A 114 -9.57 0.94 2.49
C GLY A 114 -10.18 -0.10 3.44
N LEU A 115 -10.39 -1.32 2.95
CA LEU A 115 -11.01 -2.38 3.74
C LEU A 115 -10.14 -2.80 4.93
N VAL A 116 -8.84 -3.02 4.72
CA VAL A 116 -7.93 -3.39 5.82
C VAL A 116 -7.89 -2.28 6.88
N SER A 117 -7.84 -1.00 6.47
CA SER A 117 -7.86 0.12 7.42
C SER A 117 -9.15 0.16 8.23
N ALA A 118 -10.30 -0.03 7.57
CA ALA A 118 -11.62 -0.03 8.22
C ALA A 118 -11.78 -1.22 9.18
N ILE A 119 -11.39 -2.42 8.79
CA ILE A 119 -11.41 -3.63 9.63
C ILE A 119 -10.51 -3.43 10.86
N LEU A 120 -9.41 -2.70 10.73
CA LEU A 120 -8.53 -2.34 11.85
C LEU A 120 -9.02 -1.12 12.65
N GLY A 121 -10.27 -0.67 12.47
CA GLY A 121 -10.88 0.43 13.24
C GLY A 121 -10.38 1.83 12.87
N ARG A 122 -9.91 2.05 11.64
CA ARG A 122 -9.49 3.37 11.14
C ARG A 122 -10.50 3.90 10.13
N ARG A 123 -10.67 5.24 10.11
CA ARG A 123 -11.43 5.91 9.06
C ARG A 123 -10.54 6.04 7.83
N TYR A 124 -10.97 5.52 6.70
CA TYR A 124 -10.20 5.60 5.47
C TYR A 124 -10.91 6.48 4.45
N ILE A 125 -10.16 7.43 3.88
CA ILE A 125 -10.62 8.30 2.81
C ILE A 125 -9.60 8.23 1.67
N GLY A 126 -10.00 7.62 0.56
CA GLY A 126 -9.16 7.46 -0.62
C GLY A 126 -9.64 8.30 -1.80
N VAL A 127 -8.73 8.84 -2.57
CA VAL A 127 -9.02 9.60 -3.80
C VAL A 127 -8.50 8.83 -5.01
N ASP A 128 -9.33 8.70 -6.03
CA ASP A 128 -8.98 8.07 -7.30
C ASP A 128 -9.62 8.83 -8.48
N LEU A 129 -8.92 8.92 -9.60
CA LEU A 129 -9.46 9.51 -10.83
C LEU A 129 -10.52 8.63 -11.49
N SER A 130 -10.36 7.31 -11.38
CA SER A 130 -11.18 6.32 -12.06
C SER A 130 -12.49 6.05 -11.32
N MET A 131 -13.60 6.50 -11.90
CA MET A 131 -14.94 6.18 -11.38
C MET A 131 -15.22 4.67 -11.42
N THR A 132 -14.70 3.98 -12.42
CA THR A 132 -14.82 2.52 -12.55
C THR A 132 -14.14 1.82 -11.38
N GLN A 133 -12.94 2.26 -10.97
CA GLN A 133 -12.24 1.73 -9.81
C GLN A 133 -13.03 2.00 -8.52
N ILE A 134 -13.56 3.20 -8.35
CA ILE A 134 -14.38 3.55 -7.18
C ILE A 134 -15.65 2.70 -7.09
N HIS A 135 -16.34 2.50 -8.20
CA HIS A 135 -17.52 1.61 -8.23
C HIS A 135 -17.15 0.18 -7.83
N HIS A 136 -16.00 -0.29 -8.30
CA HIS A 136 -15.50 -1.61 -7.94
C HIS A 136 -15.20 -1.70 -6.43
N ASN A 137 -14.51 -0.71 -5.87
CA ASN A 137 -14.20 -0.66 -4.43
C ASN A 137 -15.48 -0.67 -3.57
N ARG A 138 -16.48 0.12 -3.96
CA ARG A 138 -17.79 0.14 -3.29
C ARG A 138 -18.54 -1.18 -3.41
N ARG A 139 -18.43 -1.86 -4.55
CA ARG A 139 -19.01 -3.19 -4.73
C ARG A 139 -18.34 -4.23 -3.82
N THR A 140 -17.01 -4.16 -3.67
CA THR A 140 -16.29 -5.05 -2.76
C THR A 140 -16.66 -4.77 -1.30
N LEU A 141 -16.81 -3.50 -0.90
CA LEU A 141 -17.31 -3.12 0.41
C LEU A 141 -18.73 -3.66 0.65
N TRP A 142 -19.63 -3.48 -0.30
CA TRP A 142 -20.98 -4.01 -0.20
C TRP A 142 -21.00 -5.53 -0.02
N ALA A 143 -20.17 -6.27 -0.77
CA ALA A 143 -20.06 -7.72 -0.63
C ALA A 143 -19.53 -8.14 0.76
N TYR A 144 -18.61 -7.35 1.34
CA TYR A 144 -18.15 -7.53 2.71
C TYR A 144 -19.29 -7.31 3.73
N GLU A 145 -20.06 -6.24 3.59
CA GLU A 145 -21.16 -5.86 4.51
C GLU A 145 -22.34 -6.83 4.46
N GLU A 146 -22.59 -7.48 3.32
CA GLU A 146 -23.64 -8.48 3.16
C GLU A 146 -23.28 -9.86 3.74
N ASP A 147 -22.01 -10.11 4.03
CA ASP A 147 -21.59 -11.39 4.62
C ASP A 147 -21.67 -11.34 6.15
N PRO A 148 -22.64 -12.07 6.76
CA PRO A 148 -22.82 -12.02 8.21
C PRO A 148 -21.69 -12.67 9.02
N THR A 149 -20.72 -13.28 8.37
CA THR A 149 -19.54 -13.88 9.03
C THR A 149 -18.48 -12.83 9.33
N TYR A 150 -18.56 -11.65 8.70
CA TYR A 150 -17.63 -10.55 8.95
C TYR A 150 -18.15 -9.57 9.98
N PRO A 151 -17.27 -8.96 10.80
CA PRO A 151 -17.68 -7.97 11.76
C PRO A 151 -18.21 -6.70 11.08
N VAL A 152 -19.13 -6.03 11.76
CA VAL A 152 -19.62 -4.71 11.33
C VAL A 152 -18.47 -3.71 11.46
N LEU A 153 -18.25 -2.93 10.41
CA LEU A 153 -17.23 -1.88 10.42
C LEU A 153 -17.68 -0.69 11.25
N ASP A 154 -16.85 -0.21 12.17
CA ASP A 154 -17.10 1.04 12.91
C ASP A 154 -17.10 2.23 11.95
N TYR A 155 -16.27 2.18 10.92
CA TYR A 155 -16.12 3.21 9.89
C TYR A 155 -16.02 2.56 8.51
N ALA A 156 -17.05 2.68 7.69
CA ALA A 156 -16.99 2.26 6.30
C ALA A 156 -15.95 3.10 5.53
N PRO A 157 -15.08 2.49 4.71
CA PRO A 157 -14.12 3.23 3.91
C PRO A 157 -14.81 4.08 2.84
N GLU A 158 -14.29 5.27 2.60
CA GLU A 158 -14.81 6.19 1.60
C GLU A 158 -13.85 6.31 0.40
N TRP A 159 -14.40 6.26 -0.81
CA TRP A 159 -13.65 6.53 -2.05
C TRP A 159 -14.28 7.71 -2.78
N LEU A 160 -13.49 8.76 -2.99
CA LEU A 160 -13.87 10.00 -3.63
C LEU A 160 -13.26 10.06 -5.03
N ARG A 161 -14.04 10.50 -6.03
CA ARG A 161 -13.52 10.76 -7.35
C ARG A 161 -12.82 12.12 -7.39
N GLY A 162 -11.57 12.16 -7.85
CA GLY A 162 -10.87 13.41 -8.05
C GLY A 162 -9.39 13.26 -8.34
N ASP A 163 -8.78 14.39 -8.65
CA ASP A 163 -7.33 14.55 -8.76
C ASP A 163 -6.78 15.04 -7.42
N SER A 164 -5.95 14.24 -6.77
CA SER A 164 -5.33 14.60 -5.48
C SER A 164 -4.38 15.80 -5.57
N GLY A 165 -3.94 16.13 -6.79
CA GLY A 165 -3.21 17.37 -7.04
C GLY A 165 -4.08 18.62 -6.99
N ASP A 166 -5.38 18.51 -7.25
CA ASP A 166 -6.35 19.60 -7.21
C ASP A 166 -7.18 19.58 -5.92
N LEU A 167 -7.48 18.38 -5.41
CA LEU A 167 -8.21 18.19 -4.16
C LEU A 167 -7.24 18.13 -2.99
N GLY A 168 -7.37 19.03 -2.03
CA GLY A 168 -6.74 18.86 -0.72
C GLY A 168 -7.36 17.66 0.00
N GLY A 169 -6.53 16.90 0.73
CA GLY A 169 -7.03 15.85 1.62
C GLY A 169 -7.74 16.45 2.85
N PRO A 170 -8.63 15.68 3.52
CA PRO A 170 -9.14 16.04 4.82
C PRO A 170 -8.00 16.00 5.86
N PRO A 171 -8.11 16.75 6.98
CA PRO A 171 -7.19 16.57 8.10
C PRO A 171 -7.11 15.09 8.49
N CYS A 172 -5.91 14.52 8.54
CA CYS A 172 -5.72 13.09 8.74
C CYS A 172 -4.60 12.77 9.72
N ASP A 173 -4.71 11.61 10.35
CA ASP A 173 -3.74 11.08 11.31
C ASP A 173 -2.64 10.26 10.64
N MET A 174 -2.87 9.82 9.43
CA MET A 174 -1.87 9.12 8.61
C MET A 174 -2.14 9.40 7.13
N VAL A 175 -1.08 9.60 6.37
CA VAL A 175 -1.13 9.48 4.91
C VAL A 175 -0.55 8.12 4.55
N PHE A 176 -1.32 7.27 3.83
CA PHE A 176 -0.85 5.96 3.44
C PHE A 176 -1.19 5.67 1.98
N SER A 177 -0.18 5.45 1.14
CA SER A 177 -0.43 5.28 -0.28
C SER A 177 0.61 4.41 -1.01
N CYS A 178 0.21 3.97 -2.20
CA CYS A 178 1.07 3.35 -3.20
C CYS A 178 0.76 4.04 -4.54
N PRO A 179 1.59 4.98 -4.97
CA PRO A 179 1.33 5.79 -6.17
C PRO A 179 1.53 4.98 -7.46
N PRO A 180 1.00 5.45 -8.60
CA PRO A 180 1.27 4.85 -9.90
C PRO A 180 2.76 4.97 -10.26
N TYR A 181 3.26 3.97 -10.98
CA TYR A 181 4.65 3.91 -11.46
C TYR A 181 4.80 4.52 -12.87
N GLY A 182 4.44 5.79 -13.02
CA GLY A 182 4.51 6.48 -14.31
C GLY A 182 3.78 5.69 -15.40
N SER A 183 4.40 5.54 -16.58
CA SER A 183 3.82 4.86 -17.74
C SER A 183 3.86 3.32 -17.69
N LEU A 184 4.25 2.69 -16.57
CA LEU A 184 4.26 1.22 -16.48
C LEU A 184 2.86 0.60 -16.53
N GLU A 185 1.88 1.27 -15.95
CA GLU A 185 0.49 0.85 -15.92
C GLU A 185 -0.35 2.02 -16.43
N CYS A 186 -1.10 1.83 -17.51
CA CYS A 186 -2.05 2.83 -17.98
C CYS A 186 -3.39 2.59 -17.27
N TYR A 187 -3.81 3.54 -16.44
CA TYR A 187 -5.04 3.40 -15.64
C TYR A 187 -6.25 4.03 -16.31
N SER A 188 -6.05 5.05 -17.14
CA SER A 188 -7.12 5.71 -17.88
C SER A 188 -6.57 6.55 -19.04
N ASP A 189 -7.48 7.03 -19.92
CA ASP A 189 -7.15 8.00 -20.97
C ASP A 189 -7.29 9.46 -20.47
N ASP A 190 -7.50 9.68 -19.17
CA ASP A 190 -7.63 11.02 -18.59
C ASP A 190 -6.27 11.74 -18.65
N PRO A 191 -6.17 12.94 -19.23
CA PRO A 191 -4.93 13.70 -19.30
C PRO A 191 -4.36 14.10 -17.93
N LYS A 192 -5.13 13.96 -16.85
CA LYS A 192 -4.69 14.14 -15.46
C LYS A 192 -4.11 12.85 -14.85
N ASP A 193 -4.28 11.72 -15.51
CA ASP A 193 -3.70 10.47 -15.06
C ASP A 193 -2.18 10.55 -15.14
N LEU A 194 -1.52 10.34 -14.00
CA LEU A 194 -0.06 10.38 -13.90
C LEU A 194 0.61 9.40 -14.88
N SER A 195 -0.05 8.29 -15.21
CA SER A 195 0.47 7.28 -16.12
C SER A 195 0.56 7.74 -17.58
N THR A 196 -0.18 8.78 -17.97
CA THR A 196 -0.18 9.33 -19.33
C THR A 196 0.84 10.46 -19.52
N LEU A 197 1.45 10.93 -18.45
CA LEU A 197 2.31 12.11 -18.45
C LEU A 197 3.75 11.78 -18.87
N THR A 198 4.40 12.73 -19.54
CA THR A 198 5.87 12.69 -19.68
C THR A 198 6.52 12.76 -18.29
N PHE A 199 7.71 12.17 -18.12
CA PHE A 199 8.37 12.12 -16.81
C PHE A 199 8.51 13.50 -16.13
N PRO A 200 8.91 14.60 -16.79
CA PRO A 200 8.94 15.91 -16.15
C PRO A 200 7.55 16.45 -15.73
N ALA A 201 6.51 16.13 -16.48
CA ALA A 201 5.12 16.48 -16.10
C ALA A 201 4.64 15.61 -14.93
N PHE A 202 4.96 14.31 -14.96
CA PHE A 202 4.73 13.39 -13.86
C PHE A 202 5.37 13.90 -12.56
N GLN A 203 6.65 14.27 -12.57
CA GLN A 203 7.34 14.77 -11.38
C GLN A 203 6.61 15.97 -10.73
N ARG A 204 6.20 16.94 -11.55
CA ARG A 204 5.47 18.13 -11.05
C ARG A 204 4.10 17.77 -10.46
N ALA A 205 3.34 16.95 -11.16
CA ALA A 205 2.02 16.53 -10.71
C ALA A 205 2.12 15.67 -9.45
N TYR A 206 3.07 14.73 -9.41
CA TYR A 206 3.33 13.88 -8.26
C TYR A 206 3.72 14.66 -7.01
N LYS A 207 4.67 15.61 -7.13
CA LYS A 207 5.05 16.50 -6.03
C LYS A 207 3.86 17.32 -5.53
N ARG A 208 2.98 17.78 -6.40
CA ARG A 208 1.75 18.50 -6.03
C ARG A 208 0.80 17.62 -5.21
N CYS A 209 0.58 16.37 -5.62
CA CYS A 209 -0.24 15.42 -4.85
C CYS A 209 0.34 15.16 -3.46
N ILE A 210 1.66 14.94 -3.38
CA ILE A 210 2.35 14.75 -2.08
C ILE A 210 2.27 15.99 -1.22
N GLY A 211 2.48 17.19 -1.79
CA GLY A 211 2.35 18.46 -1.08
C GLY A 211 0.98 18.62 -0.44
N ASN A 212 -0.09 18.35 -1.20
CA ASN A 212 -1.47 18.39 -0.67
C ASN A 212 -1.69 17.34 0.43
N ALA A 213 -1.19 16.13 0.26
CA ALA A 213 -1.30 15.08 1.26
C ALA A 213 -0.53 15.43 2.56
N ALA A 214 0.66 15.99 2.44
CA ALA A 214 1.44 16.45 3.58
C ALA A 214 0.80 17.65 4.30
N GLN A 215 0.08 18.53 3.57
CA GLN A 215 -0.70 19.60 4.20
C GLN A 215 -1.87 19.04 5.02
N ALA A 216 -2.55 18.01 4.50
CA ALA A 216 -3.65 17.34 5.19
C ALA A 216 -3.19 16.57 6.44
N LEU A 217 -1.95 16.08 6.45
CA LEU A 217 -1.38 15.35 7.58
C LEU A 217 -1.25 16.26 8.79
N LEU A 218 -1.79 15.84 9.93
CA LEU A 218 -1.66 16.54 11.20
C LEU A 218 -0.21 16.55 11.69
N ASN A 219 0.14 17.51 12.56
CA ASN A 219 1.45 17.49 13.20
C ASN A 219 1.59 16.28 14.13
N ASP A 220 2.83 15.81 14.28
CA ASP A 220 3.17 14.64 15.08
C ASP A 220 2.44 13.37 14.56
N ARG A 221 2.51 13.18 13.24
CA ARG A 221 1.89 12.04 12.53
C ARG A 221 2.82 11.53 11.43
N PHE A 222 2.56 10.31 11.00
CA PHE A 222 3.34 9.64 9.97
C PHE A 222 2.68 9.64 8.60
N ALA A 223 3.52 9.70 7.56
CA ALA A 223 3.13 9.35 6.20
C ALA A 223 3.92 8.12 5.75
N VAL A 224 3.25 7.18 5.08
CA VAL A 224 3.85 5.92 4.61
C VAL A 224 3.56 5.74 3.13
N PHE A 225 4.61 5.58 2.34
CA PHE A 225 4.50 5.35 0.90
C PHE A 225 5.20 4.07 0.49
N VAL A 226 4.49 3.21 -0.23
CA VAL A 226 5.07 1.99 -0.83
C VAL A 226 5.42 2.30 -2.27
N VAL A 227 6.71 2.34 -2.59
CA VAL A 227 7.21 2.76 -3.89
C VAL A 227 8.32 1.86 -4.39
N GLY A 228 8.59 1.91 -5.68
CA GLY A 228 9.75 1.26 -6.28
C GLY A 228 10.23 2.05 -7.50
N ASN A 229 11.54 2.07 -7.72
CA ASN A 229 12.07 2.63 -8.97
C ASN A 229 11.68 1.75 -10.14
N TYR A 230 11.41 2.29 -11.29
CA TYR A 230 10.92 1.57 -12.46
C TYR A 230 11.71 1.92 -13.73
N LEU A 231 11.52 1.14 -14.77
CA LEU A 231 12.14 1.39 -16.08
C LEU A 231 11.11 1.98 -17.04
N GLU A 232 11.47 3.09 -17.66
CA GLU A 232 10.71 3.71 -18.72
C GLU A 232 11.61 3.96 -19.94
N GLY A 233 11.27 3.37 -21.08
CA GLY A 233 12.12 3.47 -22.27
C GLY A 233 13.57 3.03 -22.06
N GLY A 234 13.83 2.07 -21.14
CA GLY A 234 15.17 1.60 -20.77
C GLY A 234 15.91 2.49 -19.79
N THR A 235 15.36 3.62 -19.37
CA THR A 235 15.92 4.53 -18.36
C THR A 235 15.34 4.20 -17.00
N LEU A 236 16.20 4.11 -15.97
CA LEU A 236 15.74 3.94 -14.59
C LEU A 236 15.16 5.28 -14.09
N ARG A 237 13.91 5.25 -13.66
CA ARG A 237 13.24 6.36 -12.99
C ARG A 237 13.35 6.18 -11.48
N ASP A 238 13.90 7.17 -10.83
CA ASP A 238 14.07 7.17 -9.37
C ASP A 238 12.82 7.73 -8.68
N LEU A 239 11.80 6.89 -8.53
CA LEU A 239 10.57 7.25 -7.83
C LEU A 239 10.79 7.30 -6.31
N VAL A 240 11.70 6.48 -5.78
CA VAL A 240 12.07 6.48 -4.35
C VAL A 240 12.66 7.84 -3.97
N GLY A 241 13.70 8.29 -4.69
CA GLY A 241 14.33 9.59 -4.44
C GLY A 241 13.35 10.76 -4.65
N LEU A 242 12.52 10.71 -5.70
CA LEU A 242 11.49 11.72 -5.96
C LEU A 242 10.47 11.82 -4.81
N THR A 243 10.08 10.70 -4.22
CA THR A 243 9.15 10.67 -3.08
C THR A 243 9.79 11.30 -1.84
N VAL A 244 11.05 10.96 -1.55
CA VAL A 244 11.81 11.55 -0.43
C VAL A 244 11.95 13.06 -0.61
N GLU A 245 12.31 13.51 -1.81
CA GLU A 245 12.41 14.94 -2.14
C GLU A 245 11.06 15.66 -1.94
N ALA A 246 9.97 15.08 -2.46
CA ALA A 246 8.64 15.70 -2.41
C ALA A 246 8.12 15.87 -0.97
N PHE A 247 8.30 14.87 -0.11
CA PHE A 247 7.93 14.97 1.30
C PHE A 247 8.84 15.94 2.07
N GLY A 248 10.14 15.97 1.75
CA GLY A 248 11.08 16.94 2.33
C GLY A 248 10.71 18.38 1.97
N GLU A 249 10.38 18.68 0.70
CA GLU A 249 9.88 19.99 0.26
C GLU A 249 8.57 20.37 0.95
N ALA A 250 7.73 19.38 1.30
CA ALA A 250 6.47 19.59 2.01
C ALA A 250 6.61 19.69 3.55
N GLY A 251 7.85 19.68 4.08
CA GLY A 251 8.14 19.85 5.50
C GLY A 251 8.00 18.58 6.34
N CYS A 252 8.05 17.40 5.75
CA CYS A 252 8.12 16.13 6.45
C CYS A 252 9.55 15.59 6.48
N GLU A 253 9.96 15.06 7.63
CA GLU A 253 11.27 14.44 7.79
C GLU A 253 11.23 12.99 7.28
N TYR A 254 12.26 12.54 6.56
CA TYR A 254 12.45 11.15 6.20
C TYR A 254 12.88 10.36 7.43
N HIS A 255 11.97 9.52 7.93
CA HIS A 255 12.07 8.90 9.25
C HIS A 255 12.63 7.48 9.23
N ALA A 256 12.12 6.66 8.31
CA ALA A 256 12.54 5.25 8.20
C ALA A 256 12.26 4.68 6.80
N GLU A 257 12.91 3.56 6.50
CA GLU A 257 12.61 2.76 5.31
C GLU A 257 12.57 1.27 5.63
N LEU A 258 11.74 0.54 4.87
CA LEU A 258 11.75 -0.92 4.88
C LEU A 258 11.78 -1.44 3.44
N ILE A 259 12.42 -2.58 3.27
CA ILE A 259 12.49 -3.29 2.00
C ILE A 259 11.52 -4.46 2.03
N ILE A 260 10.56 -4.45 1.12
CA ILE A 260 9.64 -5.57 0.90
C ILE A 260 10.28 -6.49 -0.13
N ASN A 261 10.78 -7.65 0.29
CA ASN A 261 11.27 -8.67 -0.62
C ASN A 261 10.10 -9.41 -1.26
N THR A 262 9.98 -9.30 -2.59
CA THR A 262 8.93 -9.98 -3.35
C THR A 262 9.44 -11.27 -3.96
N ALA A 263 8.53 -12.16 -4.35
CA ALA A 263 8.88 -13.38 -5.09
C ALA A 263 9.58 -13.01 -6.41
N ILE A 264 10.59 -13.78 -6.78
CA ILE A 264 11.38 -13.56 -8.01
C ILE A 264 10.49 -13.70 -9.25
N GLY A 265 9.49 -14.59 -9.21
CA GLY A 265 8.52 -14.78 -10.29
C GLY A 265 9.19 -14.93 -11.67
N THR A 266 8.62 -14.25 -12.66
CA THR A 266 9.13 -14.22 -14.05
C THR A 266 10.39 -13.39 -14.23
N ALA A 267 10.82 -12.60 -13.24
CA ALA A 267 12.06 -11.82 -13.29
C ALA A 267 13.28 -12.72 -13.55
N ARG A 268 13.26 -13.98 -13.09
CA ARG A 268 14.31 -14.97 -13.34
C ARG A 268 14.60 -15.16 -14.83
N MET A 269 13.57 -15.16 -15.67
CA MET A 269 13.69 -15.44 -17.10
C MET A 269 14.44 -14.32 -17.85
N ARG A 270 14.35 -13.10 -17.35
CA ARG A 270 14.93 -11.90 -17.98
C ARG A 270 16.20 -11.38 -17.30
N ALA A 271 16.48 -11.87 -16.08
CA ALA A 271 17.57 -11.34 -15.25
C ALA A 271 18.93 -11.47 -15.92
N SER A 272 19.27 -12.68 -16.45
CA SER A 272 20.57 -12.93 -17.09
C SER A 272 20.76 -12.08 -18.35
N ALA A 273 19.79 -12.08 -19.26
CA ALA A 273 19.87 -11.32 -20.50
C ALA A 273 19.99 -9.80 -20.23
N ASN A 274 19.22 -9.26 -19.29
CA ASN A 274 19.31 -7.85 -18.91
C ASN A 274 20.67 -7.51 -18.27
N PHE A 275 21.21 -8.41 -17.43
CA PHE A 275 22.51 -8.21 -16.83
C PHE A 275 23.65 -8.29 -17.85
N GLU A 276 23.62 -9.24 -18.75
CA GLU A 276 24.60 -9.36 -19.83
C GLU A 276 24.60 -8.12 -20.75
N ALA A 277 23.41 -7.69 -21.18
CA ALA A 277 23.27 -6.59 -22.12
C ALA A 277 23.57 -5.21 -21.51
N ARG A 278 23.25 -4.99 -20.23
CA ARG A 278 23.22 -3.65 -19.62
C ARG A 278 23.84 -3.58 -18.22
N ARG A 279 24.35 -4.69 -17.68
CA ARG A 279 24.84 -4.82 -16.30
C ARG A 279 23.83 -4.35 -15.26
N ARG A 280 22.53 -4.54 -15.54
CA ARG A 280 21.45 -4.13 -14.68
C ARG A 280 20.82 -5.35 -14.03
N PRO A 281 20.89 -5.48 -12.69
CA PRO A 281 20.19 -6.56 -11.98
C PRO A 281 18.68 -6.39 -12.05
N ALA A 282 17.96 -7.50 -12.00
CA ALA A 282 16.50 -7.49 -11.87
C ALA A 282 16.11 -7.05 -10.46
N ARG A 283 15.13 -6.16 -10.37
CA ARG A 283 14.57 -5.71 -9.09
C ARG A 283 13.61 -6.78 -8.54
N THR A 284 13.75 -7.10 -7.26
CA THR A 284 12.92 -8.07 -6.53
C THR A 284 12.40 -7.50 -5.21
N HIS A 285 12.28 -6.18 -5.12
CA HIS A 285 11.82 -5.51 -3.91
C HIS A 285 11.07 -4.22 -4.22
N GLN A 286 10.25 -3.82 -3.27
CA GLN A 286 9.70 -2.47 -3.15
C GLN A 286 10.21 -1.83 -1.86
N THR A 287 10.10 -0.53 -1.74
CA THR A 287 10.51 0.22 -0.56
C THR A 287 9.29 0.82 0.11
N VAL A 288 9.16 0.63 1.41
CA VAL A 288 8.24 1.39 2.26
C VAL A 288 9.01 2.57 2.80
N LEU A 289 8.60 3.76 2.43
CA LEU A 289 9.16 5.01 2.92
C LEU A 289 8.27 5.56 4.02
N VAL A 290 8.85 5.88 5.16
CA VAL A 290 8.15 6.45 6.30
C VAL A 290 8.65 7.88 6.55
N PHE A 291 7.72 8.80 6.62
CA PHE A 291 7.99 10.21 6.91
C PHE A 291 7.25 10.61 8.17
N VAL A 292 7.78 11.61 8.88
CA VAL A 292 7.13 12.22 10.04
C VAL A 292 6.97 13.71 9.83
N LYS A 293 5.80 14.23 10.16
CA LYS A 293 5.54 15.68 10.24
C LYS A 293 5.54 16.07 11.71
N GLY A 294 6.54 16.83 12.16
CA GLY A 294 6.69 17.22 13.56
C GLY A 294 7.57 16.27 14.35
N ASP A 295 7.20 15.94 15.57
CA ASP A 295 8.01 15.14 16.51
C ASP A 295 7.70 13.65 16.42
N ALA A 296 8.71 12.84 16.09
CA ALA A 296 8.56 11.39 15.92
C ALA A 296 8.16 10.67 17.22
N GLY A 297 8.64 11.13 18.39
CA GLY A 297 8.28 10.55 19.68
C GLY A 297 6.82 10.83 20.05
N ARG A 298 6.29 12.01 19.72
CA ARG A 298 4.86 12.31 19.91
C ARG A 298 4.01 11.53 18.90
N ALA A 299 4.47 11.41 17.66
CA ALA A 299 3.80 10.60 16.65
C ALA A 299 3.69 9.12 17.08
N ALA A 300 4.79 8.53 17.56
CA ALA A 300 4.79 7.15 18.05
C ALA A 300 3.84 6.96 19.25
N ARG A 301 3.82 7.91 20.21
CA ARG A 301 2.87 7.84 21.34
C ARG A 301 1.41 7.96 20.89
N ALA A 302 1.12 8.70 19.84
CA ALA A 302 -0.23 8.80 19.30
C ALA A 302 -0.70 7.48 18.67
N CYS A 303 0.21 6.70 18.08
CA CYS A 303 -0.12 5.37 17.54
C CYS A 303 -0.47 4.34 18.64
N GLY A 304 -0.14 4.62 19.89
CA GLY A 304 -0.38 3.71 21.02
C GLY A 304 0.65 2.58 21.09
N PRO A 305 0.48 1.66 22.06
CA PRO A 305 1.34 0.49 22.19
C PRO A 305 1.12 -0.48 21.05
N LEU A 306 2.20 -1.13 20.59
CA LEU A 306 2.07 -2.25 19.68
C LEU A 306 1.42 -3.43 20.38
N PRO A 307 0.47 -4.14 19.76
CA PRO A 307 -0.08 -5.35 20.33
C PRO A 307 1.06 -6.38 20.49
N SER A 308 1.32 -6.81 21.72
CA SER A 308 2.37 -7.75 22.04
C SER A 308 1.88 -8.71 23.11
N ARG A 309 1.96 -10.02 22.86
CA ARG A 309 1.73 -11.04 23.91
C ARG A 309 2.80 -11.03 25.01
N LEU A 310 3.94 -10.38 24.78
CA LEU A 310 5.01 -10.31 25.76
C LEU A 310 4.66 -9.42 26.97
N HIS A 311 3.72 -8.47 26.82
CA HIS A 311 3.26 -7.65 27.94
C HIS A 311 2.21 -8.33 28.82
N ASP A 312 1.48 -9.30 28.29
CA ASP A 312 0.43 -10.00 29.05
C ASP A 312 1.03 -11.09 29.99
N ALA A 313 2.27 -11.53 29.74
CA ALA A 313 2.94 -12.55 30.54
C ALA A 313 3.63 -11.99 31.82
N GLU A 314 3.85 -10.68 31.91
CA GLU A 314 4.45 -10.03 33.08
C GLU A 314 3.43 -9.42 34.06
N ALA A 315 2.13 -9.45 33.71
CA ALA A 315 1.04 -8.89 34.51
C ALA A 315 0.20 -9.95 35.26
N GLY A 316 0.64 -11.23 35.26
CA GLY A 316 -0.03 -12.34 35.93
C GLY A 316 0.70 -12.86 37.19
#